data_1a35f2b37768c0a10a1ce1fd3022f834
#
_entry.id   1a35f2b37768c0a10a1ce1fd3022f834
#
_cell.length_a   1.000
_cell.length_b   1.000
_cell.length_c   1.000
_cell.angle_alpha   90.00
_cell.angle_beta   90.00
_cell.angle_gamma   90.00
#
_symmetry.space_group_name_H-M   'P 1'
#
loop_
_entity.id
_entity.type
_entity.pdbx_description
1 polymer ?
#
loop_
_entity_poly.entity_id
_entity_poly.type
_entity_poly.pdbx_seq_one_letter_code
_entity_poly.pdbx_strand_id
1 'polypeptide(L)'
;LAAELPVEAHIVQAPTIAREVLEDHVELSGLPVRIVAEDRFRAIADSHLALCASGTATLEVGLLGTPMVMVYRLASWTYVFAKLMVRLRDVSLVNLVLGKRVVPELIQGDANPERIAAEAARLLTDAAARNEMRAGLAELRERLGEGGATGRAAAEVAAMLAEAARN
;
A
#
# COMPACT_ATOMS: atom_id res chain seq x y z
N LEU A 1 -1.47 20.04 -4.19
CA LEU A 1 -2.67 19.26 -4.49
C LEU A 1 -3.91 19.92 -3.86
N ALA A 2 -3.94 20.11 -2.54
CA ALA A 2 -5.09 20.72 -1.86
C ALA A 2 -5.40 22.16 -2.28
N ALA A 3 -4.44 22.89 -2.82
CA ALA A 3 -4.65 24.22 -3.38
C ALA A 3 -5.33 24.21 -4.75
N GLU A 4 -5.31 23.09 -5.44
CA GLU A 4 -5.79 22.95 -6.83
C GLU A 4 -7.02 22.05 -6.95
N LEU A 5 -7.18 21.12 -6.02
CA LEU A 5 -8.28 20.16 -6.01
C LEU A 5 -8.99 20.17 -4.64
N PRO A 6 -10.32 20.09 -4.59
CA PRO A 6 -11.08 19.96 -3.36
C PRO A 6 -10.91 18.53 -2.80
N VAL A 7 -9.85 18.32 -2.03
CA VAL A 7 -9.54 17.01 -1.44
C VAL A 7 -9.75 17.05 0.07
N GLU A 8 -10.34 15.99 0.61
CA GLU A 8 -10.34 15.66 2.03
C GLU A 8 -9.24 14.61 2.28
N ALA A 9 -8.35 14.88 3.22
CA ALA A 9 -7.22 14.00 3.52
C ALA A 9 -7.46 13.23 4.83
N HIS A 10 -7.26 11.92 4.77
CA HIS A 10 -7.32 11.04 5.94
C HIS A 10 -5.97 10.37 6.19
N ILE A 11 -5.55 10.29 7.44
CA ILE A 11 -4.45 9.42 7.86
C ILE A 11 -5.07 8.18 8.51
N VAL A 12 -4.86 7.02 7.90
CA VAL A 12 -5.26 5.74 8.48
C VAL A 12 -4.19 5.31 9.46
N GLN A 13 -4.53 5.32 10.74
CA GLN A 13 -3.60 5.00 11.82
C GLN A 13 -3.25 3.50 11.82
N ALA A 14 -1.96 3.18 11.73
CA ALA A 14 -1.49 1.82 11.98
C ALA A 14 -1.54 1.52 13.49
N PRO A 15 -1.89 0.28 13.89
CA PRO A 15 -1.99 -0.07 15.33
C PRO A 15 -0.70 0.13 16.14
N THR A 16 0.44 0.16 15.46
CA THR A 16 1.77 0.33 16.06
C THR A 16 2.20 1.77 16.24
N ILE A 17 1.42 2.74 15.71
CA ILE A 17 1.76 4.16 15.78
C ILE A 17 0.84 4.85 16.80
N ALA A 18 1.43 5.50 17.78
CA ALA A 18 0.70 6.28 18.76
C ALA A 18 -0.03 7.46 18.07
N ARG A 19 -1.24 7.75 18.52
CA ARG A 19 -2.09 8.78 17.93
C ARG A 19 -1.47 10.18 18.05
N GLU A 20 -0.83 10.43 19.15
CA GLU A 20 -0.17 11.70 19.48
C GLU A 20 0.90 12.05 18.43
N VAL A 21 1.65 11.05 17.96
CA VAL A 21 2.67 11.25 16.91
C VAL A 21 2.04 11.74 15.61
N LEU A 22 0.86 11.24 15.27
CA LEU A 22 0.14 11.67 14.07
C LEU A 22 -0.48 13.06 14.26
N GLU A 23 -1.02 13.35 15.45
CA GLU A 23 -1.60 14.65 15.80
C GLU A 23 -0.55 15.75 15.71
N ASP A 24 0.65 15.55 16.24
CA ASP A 24 1.77 16.49 16.15
C ASP A 24 2.11 16.81 14.68
N HIS A 25 2.15 15.80 13.81
CA HIS A 25 2.44 16.00 12.39
C HIS A 25 1.31 16.73 11.65
N VAL A 26 0.06 16.43 11.99
CA VAL A 26 -1.12 17.12 11.41
C VAL A 26 -1.11 18.59 11.82
N GLU A 27 -0.87 18.89 13.09
CA GLU A 27 -0.80 20.26 13.59
C GLU A 27 0.31 21.06 12.89
N LEU A 28 1.52 20.49 12.81
CA LEU A 28 2.65 21.12 12.12
C LEU A 28 2.38 21.37 10.63
N SER A 29 1.56 20.54 9.99
CA SER A 29 1.22 20.69 8.57
C SER A 29 0.27 21.85 8.30
N GLY A 30 -0.54 22.24 9.28
CA GLY A 30 -1.61 23.24 9.12
C GLY A 30 -2.73 22.83 8.16
N LEU A 31 -2.79 21.54 7.74
CA LEU A 31 -3.80 21.03 6.82
C LEU A 31 -4.97 20.37 7.57
N PRO A 32 -6.19 20.47 7.03
CA PRO A 32 -7.36 19.79 7.59
C PRO A 32 -7.29 18.28 7.28
N VAL A 33 -6.58 17.54 8.12
CA VAL A 33 -6.40 16.09 7.96
C VAL A 33 -7.12 15.38 9.11
N ARG A 34 -7.91 14.36 8.78
CA ARG A 34 -8.60 13.53 9.75
C ARG A 34 -7.80 12.25 10.03
N ILE A 35 -7.59 11.92 11.30
CA ILE A 35 -6.99 10.65 11.72
C ILE A 35 -8.09 9.61 11.94
N VAL A 36 -7.98 8.47 11.24
CA VAL A 36 -8.92 7.34 11.31
C VAL A 36 -8.23 6.15 11.96
N ALA A 37 -8.66 5.78 13.15
CA ALA A 37 -8.16 4.63 13.90
C ALA A 37 -9.07 3.41 13.76
N GLU A 38 -10.38 3.65 13.76
CA GLU A 38 -11.42 2.62 13.64
C GLU A 38 -11.89 2.49 12.18
N ASP A 39 -12.45 1.33 11.83
CA ASP A 39 -12.96 1.05 10.47
C ASP A 39 -11.97 1.38 9.33
N ARG A 40 -10.67 1.19 9.60
CA ARG A 40 -9.58 1.55 8.68
C ARG A 40 -9.76 0.98 7.28
N PHE A 41 -10.23 -0.27 7.17
CA PHE A 41 -10.44 -0.93 5.86
C PHE A 41 -11.57 -0.26 5.08
N ARG A 42 -12.62 0.18 5.77
CA ARG A 42 -13.70 0.93 5.16
C ARG A 42 -13.22 2.31 4.71
N ALA A 43 -12.47 3.02 5.54
CA ALA A 43 -11.89 4.30 5.17
C ALA A 43 -10.99 4.21 3.93
N ILE A 44 -10.19 3.12 3.81
CA ILE A 44 -9.38 2.87 2.62
C ILE A 44 -10.27 2.54 1.41
N ALA A 45 -11.25 1.67 1.57
CA ALA A 45 -12.14 1.25 0.47
C ALA A 45 -12.98 2.40 -0.10
N ASP A 46 -13.42 3.31 0.77
CA ASP A 46 -14.22 4.49 0.40
C ASP A 46 -13.35 5.63 -0.18
N SER A 47 -12.02 5.52 -0.12
CA SER A 47 -11.11 6.54 -0.63
C SER A 47 -10.97 6.48 -2.15
N HIS A 48 -10.86 7.66 -2.79
CA HIS A 48 -10.60 7.76 -4.22
C HIS A 48 -9.15 7.40 -4.57
N LEU A 49 -8.22 7.64 -3.65
CA LEU A 49 -6.78 7.41 -3.79
C LEU A 49 -6.16 7.18 -2.42
N ALA A 50 -5.20 6.27 -2.34
CA ALA A 50 -4.34 6.06 -1.18
C ALA A 50 -2.87 6.41 -1.51
N LEU A 51 -2.20 7.10 -0.61
CA LEU A 51 -0.74 7.19 -0.57
C LEU A 51 -0.25 6.20 0.48
N CYS A 52 0.52 5.21 0.11
CA CYS A 52 0.95 4.20 1.06
C CYS A 52 2.45 3.90 0.97
N ALA A 53 3.04 3.56 2.11
CA ALA A 53 4.41 3.08 2.16
C ALA A 53 4.51 1.67 1.57
N SER A 54 5.72 1.29 1.11
CA SER A 54 6.00 -0.09 0.71
C SER A 54 5.81 -1.06 1.87
N GLY A 55 5.28 -2.24 1.56
CA GLY A 55 5.03 -3.30 2.53
C GLY A 55 3.66 -3.96 2.32
N THR A 56 3.19 -4.69 3.34
CA THR A 56 1.88 -5.36 3.32
C THR A 56 0.71 -4.41 3.14
N ALA A 57 0.87 -3.13 3.53
CA ALA A 57 -0.15 -2.10 3.31
C ALA A 57 -0.54 -1.97 1.82
N THR A 58 0.40 -2.14 0.89
CA THR A 58 0.10 -2.11 -0.55
C THR A 58 -0.83 -3.25 -0.97
N LEU A 59 -0.69 -4.45 -0.38
CA LEU A 59 -1.61 -5.56 -0.63
C LEU A 59 -2.99 -5.31 -0.01
N GLU A 60 -3.05 -4.77 1.21
CA GLU A 60 -4.31 -4.43 1.87
C GLU A 60 -5.11 -3.43 1.01
N VAL A 61 -4.49 -2.33 0.60
CA VAL A 61 -5.09 -1.31 -0.26
C VAL A 61 -5.48 -1.91 -1.62
N GLY A 62 -4.61 -2.74 -2.21
CA GLY A 62 -4.86 -3.40 -3.49
C GLY A 62 -6.03 -4.36 -3.46
N LEU A 63 -6.16 -5.16 -2.38
CA LEU A 63 -7.30 -6.08 -2.19
C LEU A 63 -8.63 -5.35 -1.97
N LEU A 64 -8.60 -4.14 -1.44
CA LEU A 64 -9.78 -3.27 -1.34
C LEU A 64 -10.14 -2.61 -2.67
N GLY A 65 -9.26 -2.69 -3.68
CA GLY A 65 -9.48 -2.12 -5.00
C GLY A 65 -9.30 -0.60 -5.05
N THR A 66 -8.67 -0.01 -4.03
CA THR A 66 -8.44 1.43 -3.94
C THR A 66 -7.22 1.80 -4.78
N PRO A 67 -7.34 2.73 -5.74
CA PRO A 67 -6.19 3.27 -6.46
C PRO A 67 -5.15 3.81 -5.50
N MET A 68 -3.86 3.62 -5.83
CA MET A 68 -2.80 4.03 -4.91
C MET A 68 -1.55 4.53 -5.61
N VAL A 69 -0.76 5.31 -4.87
CA VAL A 69 0.64 5.62 -5.18
C VAL A 69 1.49 5.07 -4.04
N MET A 70 2.46 4.22 -4.36
CA MET A 70 3.41 3.72 -3.39
C MET A 70 4.58 4.69 -3.26
N VAL A 71 4.88 5.09 -2.02
CA VAL A 71 5.96 6.01 -1.68
C VAL A 71 6.92 5.31 -0.74
N TYR A 72 8.21 5.32 -1.06
CA TYR A 72 9.20 4.65 -0.22
C TYR A 72 10.55 5.33 -0.19
N ARG A 73 11.07 5.59 1.01
CA ARG A 73 12.42 6.11 1.23
C ARG A 73 13.16 5.23 2.22
N LEU A 74 14.34 4.78 1.82
CA LEU A 74 15.29 4.08 2.65
C LEU A 74 16.46 4.99 2.98
N ALA A 75 17.21 4.67 4.04
CA ALA A 75 18.53 5.28 4.25
C ALA A 75 19.40 5.03 3.01
N SER A 76 20.10 6.05 2.55
CA SER A 76 20.78 6.05 1.24
C SER A 76 21.74 4.87 1.07
N TRP A 77 22.46 4.47 2.12
CA TRP A 77 23.37 3.32 2.10
C TRP A 77 22.65 1.99 1.97
N THR A 78 21.49 1.81 2.63
CA THR A 78 20.65 0.62 2.52
C THR A 78 20.10 0.45 1.11
N TYR A 79 19.71 1.56 0.48
CA TYR A 79 19.21 1.55 -0.90
C TYR A 79 20.29 1.13 -1.90
N VAL A 80 21.52 1.65 -1.78
CA VAL A 80 22.64 1.28 -2.65
C VAL A 80 22.95 -0.21 -2.51
N PHE A 81 22.98 -0.73 -1.28
CA PHE A 81 23.19 -2.16 -1.04
C PHE A 81 22.05 -3.03 -1.60
N ALA A 82 20.81 -2.64 -1.37
CA ALA A 82 19.64 -3.36 -1.91
C ALA A 82 19.66 -3.37 -3.45
N LYS A 83 19.99 -2.25 -4.09
CA LYS A 83 20.07 -2.13 -5.56
C LYS A 83 21.20 -2.98 -6.16
N LEU A 84 22.29 -3.15 -5.43
CA LEU A 84 23.43 -4.02 -5.86
C LEU A 84 23.11 -5.51 -5.71
N MET A 85 22.40 -5.88 -4.65
CA MET A 85 22.13 -7.29 -4.33
C MET A 85 20.85 -7.82 -4.96
N VAL A 86 19.85 -6.96 -5.18
CA VAL A 86 18.53 -7.37 -5.66
C VAL A 86 18.17 -6.59 -6.91
N ARG A 87 18.13 -7.30 -8.05
CA ARG A 87 17.65 -6.75 -9.34
C ARG A 87 16.11 -6.76 -9.40
N LEU A 88 15.44 -6.27 -8.39
CA LEU A 88 13.97 -6.13 -8.43
C LEU A 88 13.60 -4.95 -9.34
N ARG A 89 12.72 -5.20 -10.31
CA ARG A 89 12.15 -4.16 -11.18
C ARG A 89 11.10 -3.36 -10.41
N ASP A 90 10.44 -3.98 -9.45
CA ASP A 90 9.33 -3.44 -8.69
C ASP A 90 9.53 -3.75 -7.20
N VAL A 91 9.06 -2.86 -6.34
CA VAL A 91 9.23 -2.94 -4.87
C VAL A 91 7.88 -3.12 -4.18
N SER A 92 6.81 -2.65 -4.79
CA SER A 92 5.45 -2.87 -4.32
C SER A 92 5.08 -4.35 -4.41
N LEU A 93 4.55 -4.92 -3.34
CA LEU A 93 4.07 -6.30 -3.35
C LEU A 93 2.96 -6.52 -4.39
N VAL A 94 2.16 -5.50 -4.69
CA VAL A 94 1.13 -5.56 -5.75
C VAL A 94 1.79 -5.83 -7.11
N ASN A 95 2.77 -5.02 -7.50
CA ASN A 95 3.45 -5.17 -8.78
C ASN A 95 4.24 -6.49 -8.86
N LEU A 96 4.87 -6.91 -7.75
CA LEU A 96 5.58 -8.19 -7.66
C LEU A 96 4.64 -9.39 -7.87
N VAL A 97 3.50 -9.41 -7.21
CA VAL A 97 2.50 -10.49 -7.36
C VAL A 97 1.94 -10.51 -8.78
N LEU A 98 1.67 -9.34 -9.35
CA LEU A 98 1.12 -9.23 -10.70
C LEU A 98 2.16 -9.46 -11.80
N GLY A 99 3.46 -9.34 -11.50
CA GLY A 99 4.54 -9.43 -12.50
C GLY A 99 4.51 -8.29 -13.52
N LYS A 100 3.76 -7.23 -13.25
CA LYS A 100 3.61 -6.03 -14.08
C LYS A 100 3.39 -4.80 -13.21
N ARG A 101 3.75 -3.62 -13.74
CA ARG A 101 3.57 -2.36 -13.03
C ARG A 101 2.14 -1.85 -13.18
N VAL A 102 1.33 -2.06 -12.16
CA VAL A 102 -0.05 -1.55 -12.03
C VAL A 102 -0.08 -0.31 -11.14
N VAL A 103 0.75 -0.31 -10.09
CA VAL A 103 0.83 0.76 -9.11
C VAL A 103 2.10 1.59 -9.36
N PRO A 104 2.01 2.93 -9.45
CA PRO A 104 3.19 3.79 -9.51
C PRO A 104 3.99 3.69 -8.21
N GLU A 105 5.30 3.57 -8.37
CA GLU A 105 6.27 3.47 -7.29
C GLU A 105 7.19 4.68 -7.30
N LEU A 106 7.07 5.52 -6.30
CA LEU A 106 7.93 6.68 -6.09
C LEU A 106 8.95 6.33 -5.01
N ILE A 107 10.20 6.12 -5.42
CA ILE A 107 11.25 5.59 -4.55
C ILE A 107 12.40 6.60 -4.46
N GLN A 108 12.92 6.81 -3.25
CA GLN A 108 14.08 7.68 -2.97
C GLN A 108 13.90 9.12 -3.50
N GLY A 109 14.66 9.53 -4.50
CA GLY A 109 14.58 10.88 -5.09
C GLY A 109 13.25 11.17 -5.77
N ASP A 110 12.55 10.12 -6.25
CA ASP A 110 11.22 10.24 -6.84
C ASP A 110 10.12 10.41 -5.78
N ALA A 111 10.39 10.00 -4.53
CA ALA A 111 9.51 10.21 -3.39
C ALA A 111 9.64 11.66 -2.86
N ASN A 112 9.35 12.64 -3.71
CA ASN A 112 9.34 14.07 -3.38
C ASN A 112 7.91 14.63 -3.50
N PRO A 113 7.61 15.75 -2.82
CA PRO A 113 6.25 16.31 -2.78
C PRO A 113 5.66 16.61 -4.16
N GLU A 114 6.48 17.11 -5.08
CA GLU A 114 6.05 17.52 -6.42
C GLU A 114 5.60 16.30 -7.25
N ARG A 115 6.37 15.23 -7.25
CA ARG A 115 6.03 14.01 -7.99
C ARG A 115 4.87 13.25 -7.35
N ILE A 116 4.82 13.21 -6.01
CA ILE A 116 3.69 12.60 -5.28
C ILE A 116 2.41 13.35 -5.63
N ALA A 117 2.42 14.70 -5.58
CA ALA A 117 1.27 15.52 -5.90
C ALA A 117 0.84 15.37 -7.36
N ALA A 118 1.78 15.35 -8.31
CA ALA A 118 1.50 15.17 -9.73
C ALA A 118 0.84 13.81 -10.02
N GLU A 119 1.38 12.74 -9.44
CA GLU A 119 0.83 11.39 -9.65
C GLU A 119 -0.53 11.22 -8.96
N ALA A 120 -0.70 11.80 -7.77
CA ALA A 120 -1.98 11.84 -7.08
C ALA A 120 -3.02 12.64 -7.88
N ALA A 121 -2.67 13.83 -8.40
CA ALA A 121 -3.56 14.63 -9.23
C ALA A 121 -3.98 13.87 -10.49
N ARG A 122 -3.05 13.22 -11.18
CA ARG A 122 -3.32 12.39 -12.35
C ARG A 122 -4.37 11.32 -12.03
N LEU A 123 -4.18 10.56 -10.97
CA LEU A 123 -5.12 9.51 -10.58
C LEU A 123 -6.46 10.06 -10.08
N LEU A 124 -6.51 11.24 -9.50
CA LEU A 124 -7.75 11.86 -9.05
C LEU A 124 -8.57 12.47 -10.21
N THR A 125 -7.92 12.95 -11.27
CA THR A 125 -8.58 13.64 -12.38
C THR A 125 -8.79 12.78 -13.63
N ASP A 126 -7.90 11.81 -13.89
CA ASP A 126 -7.99 10.90 -15.03
C ASP A 126 -8.77 9.63 -14.66
N ALA A 127 -10.02 9.56 -15.07
CA ALA A 127 -10.87 8.41 -14.85
C ALA A 127 -10.38 7.15 -15.60
N ALA A 128 -9.76 7.28 -16.75
CA ALA A 128 -9.24 6.15 -17.53
C ALA A 128 -8.07 5.51 -16.77
N ALA A 129 -7.11 6.30 -16.31
CA ALA A 129 -5.98 5.82 -15.50
C ALA A 129 -6.44 5.14 -14.20
N ARG A 130 -7.46 5.69 -13.52
CA ARG A 130 -8.03 5.05 -12.34
C ARG A 130 -8.66 3.69 -12.65
N ASN A 131 -9.44 3.62 -13.73
CA ASN A 131 -10.13 2.39 -14.10
C ASN A 131 -9.15 1.30 -14.54
N GLU A 132 -8.09 1.67 -15.26
CA GLU A 132 -7.01 0.74 -15.61
C GLU A 132 -6.33 0.18 -14.36
N MET A 133 -6.00 1.02 -13.39
CA MET A 133 -5.43 0.57 -12.12
C MET A 133 -6.39 -0.34 -11.37
N ARG A 134 -7.67 0.01 -11.27
CA ARG A 134 -8.69 -0.84 -10.61
C ARG A 134 -8.82 -2.21 -11.28
N ALA A 135 -8.77 -2.27 -12.60
CA ALA A 135 -8.79 -3.53 -13.32
C ALA A 135 -7.56 -4.40 -12.98
N GLY A 136 -6.37 -3.78 -12.90
CA GLY A 136 -5.17 -4.49 -12.47
C GLY A 136 -5.25 -4.96 -11.01
N LEU A 137 -5.86 -4.17 -10.11
CA LEU A 137 -6.07 -4.57 -8.71
C LEU A 137 -7.11 -5.68 -8.56
N ALA A 138 -8.09 -5.77 -9.44
CA ALA A 138 -9.02 -6.91 -9.48
C ALA A 138 -8.27 -8.22 -9.80
N GLU A 139 -7.34 -8.21 -10.76
CA GLU A 139 -6.48 -9.35 -11.07
C GLU A 139 -5.63 -9.79 -9.86
N LEU A 140 -5.19 -8.85 -9.00
CA LEU A 140 -4.49 -9.18 -7.77
C LEU A 140 -5.30 -10.08 -6.86
N ARG A 141 -6.59 -9.78 -6.69
CA ARG A 141 -7.50 -10.59 -5.87
C ARG A 141 -7.63 -12.01 -6.42
N GLU A 142 -7.76 -12.16 -7.74
CA GLU A 142 -7.83 -13.46 -8.40
C GLU A 142 -6.54 -14.27 -8.18
N ARG A 143 -5.36 -13.64 -8.32
CA ARG A 143 -4.06 -14.32 -8.14
C ARG A 143 -3.79 -14.73 -6.69
N LEU A 144 -4.20 -13.94 -5.72
CA LEU A 144 -4.03 -14.27 -4.31
C LEU A 144 -5.04 -15.34 -3.85
N GLY A 145 -6.12 -15.54 -4.62
CA GLY A 145 -7.13 -16.53 -4.34
C GLY A 145 -8.02 -16.21 -3.14
N GLU A 146 -8.84 -17.18 -2.79
CA GLU A 146 -9.72 -17.07 -1.64
C GLU A 146 -8.95 -17.16 -0.33
N GLY A 147 -9.49 -16.61 0.75
CA GLY A 147 -8.93 -16.66 2.09
C GLY A 147 -8.69 -18.10 2.60
N GLY A 148 -8.39 -18.25 3.88
CA GLY A 148 -8.21 -19.57 4.52
C GLY A 148 -6.77 -20.09 4.48
N ALA A 149 -5.76 -19.28 4.12
CA ALA A 149 -4.34 -19.67 4.14
C ALA A 149 -3.92 -20.18 5.53
N THR A 150 -4.37 -19.54 6.60
CA THR A 150 -4.10 -19.97 7.98
C THR A 150 -4.64 -21.35 8.28
N GLY A 151 -5.86 -21.65 7.83
CA GLY A 151 -6.46 -22.99 8.01
C GLY A 151 -5.71 -24.08 7.23
N ARG A 152 -5.29 -23.79 5.98
CA ARG A 152 -4.47 -24.71 5.20
C ARG A 152 -3.11 -24.95 5.85
N ALA A 153 -2.43 -23.90 6.31
CA ALA A 153 -1.15 -24.02 7.02
C ALA A 153 -1.30 -24.83 8.31
N ALA A 154 -2.36 -24.60 9.09
CA ALA A 154 -2.63 -25.38 10.30
C ALA A 154 -2.89 -26.86 9.99
N ALA A 155 -3.60 -27.18 8.93
CA ALA A 155 -3.83 -28.55 8.50
C ALA A 155 -2.53 -29.27 8.09
N GLU A 156 -1.65 -28.60 7.36
CA GLU A 156 -0.33 -29.14 7.02
C GLU A 156 0.52 -29.42 8.25
N VAL A 157 0.60 -28.48 9.20
CA VAL A 157 1.32 -28.68 10.46
C VAL A 157 0.74 -29.85 11.25
N ALA A 158 -0.58 -29.97 11.35
CA ALA A 158 -1.25 -31.10 12.02
C ALA A 158 -0.93 -32.43 11.35
N ALA A 159 -0.90 -32.47 10.02
CA ALA A 159 -0.55 -33.68 9.26
C ALA A 159 0.91 -34.12 9.54
N MET A 160 1.85 -33.17 9.54
CA MET A 160 3.26 -33.43 9.86
C MET A 160 3.45 -33.96 11.28
N LEU A 161 2.74 -33.39 12.26
CA LEU A 161 2.79 -33.85 13.65
C LEU A 161 2.22 -35.26 13.81
N ALA A 162 1.11 -35.57 13.12
CA ALA A 162 0.52 -36.89 13.13
C ALA A 162 1.42 -37.97 12.48
N GLU A 163 2.19 -37.61 11.47
CA GLU A 163 3.18 -38.48 10.84
C GLU A 163 4.39 -38.72 11.76
N ALA A 164 4.91 -37.65 12.40
CA ALA A 164 6.01 -37.75 13.35
C ALA A 164 5.66 -38.62 14.59
N ALA A 165 4.39 -38.60 15.02
CA ALA A 165 3.93 -39.42 16.15
C ALA A 165 3.76 -40.91 15.81
N ARG A 166 3.79 -41.28 14.52
CA ARG A 166 3.68 -42.69 14.06
C ARG A 166 5.02 -43.39 13.85
N ASN A 167 6.10 -42.62 13.81
CA ASN A 167 7.47 -43.10 13.68
C ASN A 167 8.20 -43.12 15.01
#